data_8018ccdf78f8c8feeb8f9a6e5f5df491
#
_entry.id   8018ccdf78f8c8feeb8f9a6e5f5df491
#
_cell.length_a   1.000
_cell.length_b   1.000
_cell.length_c   1.000
_cell.angle_alpha   90.00
_cell.angle_beta   90.00
_cell.angle_gamma   90.00
#
_symmetry.space_group_name_H-M   'P 1'
#
loop_
_entity.id
_entity.type
_entity.pdbx_description
1 polymer ?
#
loop_
_entity_poly.entity_id
_entity_poly.type
_entity_poly.pdbx_seq_one_letter_code
_entity_poly.pdbx_strand_id
1 'polypeptide(L)'
;MRKFILAGAAALGVAAAAASAAAQETRIATFAGGCFWCIESDFDKVPGVLKTISGYTGGRTENPTYRKIGRGNTGHHEALQVTYDPKKVTYEQLLTVFWHSIDPFDSGGQFCDRGEPYETAVFVHDEEQRKLAEASKAAAMKKLGQRIFTPVEAAAKFYPAEDYHQDYYTKSPLRYKYYRWNCGRNQRVREIWDDDAYKGIPAKG
;
A
#
# COMPACT_ATOMS: atom_id res chain seq x y z
N MET A 1 12.93 0.05 -86.55
CA MET A 1 13.78 -0.15 -85.35
C MET A 1 13.05 0.49 -84.17
N ARG A 2 12.37 -0.32 -83.35
CA ARG A 2 11.63 0.17 -82.14
C ARG A 2 12.50 -0.10 -80.93
N LYS A 3 12.88 0.96 -80.20
CA LYS A 3 13.61 0.88 -78.95
C LYS A 3 12.63 0.72 -77.81
N PHE A 4 12.68 -0.38 -77.04
CA PHE A 4 11.96 -0.56 -75.80
C PHE A 4 12.79 0.05 -74.66
N ILE A 5 12.18 0.96 -73.90
CA ILE A 5 12.72 1.51 -72.67
C ILE A 5 12.09 0.72 -71.54
N LEU A 6 12.90 -0.05 -70.79
CA LEU A 6 12.46 -0.68 -69.51
C LEU A 6 12.58 0.37 -68.39
N ALA A 7 11.45 0.72 -67.79
CA ALA A 7 11.42 1.49 -66.57
C ALA A 7 11.48 0.52 -65.34
N GLY A 8 12.59 0.63 -64.60
CA GLY A 8 12.76 -0.09 -63.35
C GLY A 8 12.04 0.64 -62.20
N ALA A 9 11.06 0.02 -61.58
CA ALA A 9 10.45 0.57 -60.39
C ALA A 9 11.23 0.10 -59.14
N ALA A 10 11.87 1.01 -58.46
CA ALA A 10 12.50 0.78 -57.15
C ALA A 10 11.43 0.84 -56.04
N ALA A 11 11.14 -0.28 -55.41
CA ALA A 11 10.28 -0.34 -54.26
C ALA A 11 11.10 -0.01 -52.99
N LEU A 12 10.85 1.16 -52.42
CA LEU A 12 11.36 1.52 -51.08
C LEU A 12 10.51 0.79 -50.04
N GLY A 13 11.10 -0.25 -49.44
CA GLY A 13 10.52 -0.91 -48.27
C GLY A 13 10.71 -0.04 -47.01
N VAL A 14 9.61 0.53 -46.49
CA VAL A 14 9.61 1.19 -45.19
C VAL A 14 9.53 0.12 -44.12
N ALA A 15 10.65 -0.18 -43.46
CA ALA A 15 10.66 -1.04 -42.28
C ALA A 15 10.11 -0.23 -41.09
N ALA A 16 8.86 -0.50 -40.71
CA ALA A 16 8.24 0.00 -39.49
C ALA A 16 8.87 -0.72 -38.29
N ALA A 17 9.77 -0.05 -37.57
CA ALA A 17 10.28 -0.52 -36.29
C ALA A 17 9.14 -0.44 -35.26
N ALA A 18 8.53 -1.59 -34.93
CA ALA A 18 7.61 -1.68 -33.81
C ALA A 18 8.42 -1.53 -32.51
N ALA A 19 8.37 -0.34 -31.92
CA ALA A 19 8.86 -0.13 -30.56
C ALA A 19 7.99 -0.95 -29.60
N SER A 20 8.54 -2.07 -29.13
CA SER A 20 7.93 -2.83 -28.03
C SER A 20 7.96 -1.92 -26.80
N ALA A 21 6.80 -1.43 -26.38
CA ALA A 21 6.67 -0.76 -25.10
C ALA A 21 7.02 -1.80 -24.02
N ALA A 22 8.19 -1.68 -23.41
CA ALA A 22 8.56 -2.51 -22.28
C ALA A 22 7.47 -2.34 -21.20
N ALA A 23 6.84 -3.45 -20.81
CA ALA A 23 5.85 -3.43 -19.75
C ALA A 23 6.49 -2.81 -18.51
N GLN A 24 5.81 -1.83 -17.90
CA GLN A 24 6.28 -1.19 -16.69
C GLN A 24 6.39 -2.24 -15.59
N GLU A 25 7.59 -2.46 -15.06
CA GLU A 25 7.79 -3.34 -13.91
C GLU A 25 7.03 -2.77 -12.71
N THR A 26 6.16 -3.58 -12.13
CA THR A 26 5.41 -3.23 -10.91
C THR A 26 5.70 -4.25 -9.83
N ARG A 27 5.69 -3.80 -8.57
CA ARG A 27 5.82 -4.67 -7.39
C ARG A 27 4.64 -4.46 -6.46
N ILE A 28 4.46 -5.41 -5.53
CA ILE A 28 3.39 -5.41 -4.54
C ILE A 28 3.99 -5.29 -3.14
N ALA A 29 3.35 -4.48 -2.30
CA ALA A 29 3.56 -4.41 -0.85
C ALA A 29 2.20 -4.58 -0.15
N THR A 30 2.18 -5.16 1.07
CA THR A 30 0.93 -5.35 1.82
C THR A 30 1.13 -4.96 3.28
N PHE A 31 0.26 -4.09 3.78
CA PHE A 31 0.33 -3.50 5.12
C PHE A 31 -1.02 -3.56 5.83
N ALA A 32 -1.04 -3.94 7.09
CA ALA A 32 -2.15 -3.73 8.00
C ALA A 32 -1.80 -2.59 8.96
N GLY A 33 -2.60 -1.54 8.99
CA GLY A 33 -2.33 -0.34 9.79
C GLY A 33 -3.59 0.22 10.48
N GLY A 34 -4.45 -0.66 10.98
CA GLY A 34 -5.78 -0.33 11.47
C GLY A 34 -6.76 -0.12 10.32
N CYS A 35 -7.72 0.76 10.49
CA CYS A 35 -8.73 1.04 9.46
C CYS A 35 -8.10 1.26 8.07
N PHE A 36 -8.42 0.40 7.13
CA PHE A 36 -7.87 0.44 5.76
C PHE A 36 -8.26 1.71 4.99
N TRP A 37 -9.40 2.38 5.28
CA TRP A 37 -9.73 3.68 4.68
C TRP A 37 -8.65 4.74 4.93
N CYS A 38 -8.03 4.69 6.14
CA CYS A 38 -6.99 5.64 6.52
C CYS A 38 -5.67 5.34 5.82
N ILE A 39 -5.28 4.07 5.81
CA ILE A 39 -4.05 3.63 5.16
C ILE A 39 -4.14 3.83 3.64
N GLU A 40 -5.28 3.49 3.01
CA GLU A 40 -5.54 3.76 1.59
C GLU A 40 -5.38 5.25 1.27
N SER A 41 -6.08 6.12 2.01
CA SER A 41 -5.96 7.57 1.84
C SER A 41 -4.54 8.12 2.01
N ASP A 42 -3.71 7.46 2.80
CA ASP A 42 -2.33 7.88 3.02
C ASP A 42 -1.42 7.40 1.88
N PHE A 43 -1.52 6.13 1.47
CA PHE A 43 -0.69 5.55 0.42
C PHE A 43 -1.02 6.05 -0.98
N ASP A 44 -2.28 6.35 -1.29
CA ASP A 44 -2.69 6.91 -2.60
C ASP A 44 -2.05 8.27 -2.92
N LYS A 45 -1.53 8.96 -1.92
CA LYS A 45 -0.82 10.23 -2.11
C LYS A 45 0.66 10.05 -2.39
N VAL A 46 1.20 8.83 -2.25
CA VAL A 46 2.63 8.58 -2.39
C VAL A 46 3.00 8.51 -3.87
N PRO A 47 3.88 9.40 -4.37
CA PRO A 47 4.32 9.34 -5.76
C PRO A 47 4.99 8.00 -6.06
N GLY A 48 4.54 7.33 -7.12
CA GLY A 48 5.02 5.99 -7.48
C GLY A 48 4.12 4.85 -7.04
N VAL A 49 3.16 5.08 -6.14
CA VAL A 49 2.02 4.18 -5.93
C VAL A 49 1.10 4.29 -7.14
N LEU A 50 0.78 3.14 -7.73
CA LEU A 50 -0.02 3.04 -8.95
C LEU A 50 -1.46 2.63 -8.68
N LYS A 51 -1.64 1.80 -7.65
CA LYS A 51 -2.94 1.26 -7.25
C LYS A 51 -2.89 0.78 -5.81
N THR A 52 -3.97 1.00 -5.10
CA THR A 52 -4.22 0.40 -3.78
C THR A 52 -5.50 -0.45 -3.83
N ILE A 53 -5.57 -1.44 -2.97
CA ILE A 53 -6.77 -2.26 -2.77
C ILE A 53 -6.91 -2.46 -1.27
N SER A 54 -7.98 -1.96 -0.68
CA SER A 54 -8.40 -2.29 0.68
C SER A 54 -8.94 -3.72 0.73
N GLY A 55 -8.56 -4.50 1.76
CA GLY A 55 -8.95 -5.91 1.84
C GLY A 55 -8.61 -6.57 3.17
N TYR A 56 -8.57 -7.88 3.14
CA TYR A 56 -8.39 -8.73 4.32
C TYR A 56 -7.30 -9.76 4.05
N THR A 57 -6.38 -9.95 5.00
CA THR A 57 -5.30 -10.96 4.90
C THR A 57 -4.81 -11.40 6.28
N GLY A 58 -3.95 -12.43 6.33
CA GLY A 58 -3.35 -12.95 7.56
C GLY A 58 -4.21 -13.99 8.28
N GLY A 59 -5.49 -14.05 8.00
CA GLY A 59 -6.43 -14.92 8.70
C GLY A 59 -6.65 -16.30 8.07
N ARG A 60 -7.55 -17.06 8.69
CA ARG A 60 -7.86 -18.45 8.33
C ARG A 60 -9.21 -18.63 7.65
N THR A 61 -10.11 -17.65 7.78
CA THR A 61 -11.46 -17.73 7.23
C THR A 61 -11.43 -17.53 5.72
N GLU A 62 -11.95 -18.51 4.98
CA GLU A 62 -12.14 -18.39 3.54
C GLU A 62 -13.24 -17.39 3.21
N ASN A 63 -13.00 -16.58 2.15
CA ASN A 63 -13.94 -15.58 1.65
C ASN A 63 -14.53 -14.71 2.79
N PRO A 64 -13.65 -13.99 3.52
CA PRO A 64 -14.08 -13.09 4.59
C PRO A 64 -14.95 -11.97 3.99
N THR A 65 -15.82 -11.42 4.83
CA THR A 65 -16.60 -10.22 4.52
C THR A 65 -16.46 -9.26 5.69
N TYR A 66 -16.69 -7.96 5.46
CA TYR A 66 -16.62 -6.95 6.52
C TYR A 66 -17.40 -7.36 7.79
N ARG A 67 -18.62 -7.89 7.59
CA ARG A 67 -19.45 -8.39 8.71
C ARG A 67 -18.81 -9.55 9.47
N LYS A 68 -18.10 -10.47 8.77
CA LYS A 68 -17.41 -11.59 9.44
C LYS A 68 -16.21 -11.09 10.21
N ILE A 69 -15.40 -10.21 9.60
CA ILE A 69 -14.21 -9.61 10.20
C ILE A 69 -14.58 -8.86 11.49
N GLY A 70 -15.59 -7.99 11.44
CA GLY A 70 -16.05 -7.21 12.60
C GLY A 70 -16.63 -8.03 13.76
N ARG A 71 -16.89 -9.33 13.56
CA ARG A 71 -17.28 -10.24 14.66
C ARG A 71 -16.09 -10.86 15.38
N GLY A 72 -14.87 -10.69 14.84
CA GLY A 72 -13.64 -11.29 15.34
C GLY A 72 -13.50 -12.78 15.01
N ASN A 73 -12.44 -13.39 15.51
CA ASN A 73 -12.11 -14.83 15.35
C ASN A 73 -11.85 -15.29 13.90
N THR A 74 -11.60 -14.38 12.96
CA THR A 74 -11.24 -14.72 11.59
C THR A 74 -9.74 -14.85 11.39
N GLY A 75 -8.96 -14.19 12.26
CA GLY A 75 -7.50 -14.02 12.13
C GLY A 75 -7.11 -13.00 11.07
N HIS A 76 -8.08 -12.41 10.35
CA HIS A 76 -7.79 -11.44 9.30
C HIS A 76 -7.66 -10.02 9.84
N HIS A 77 -6.64 -9.33 9.34
CA HIS A 77 -6.49 -7.88 9.48
C HIS A 77 -7.20 -7.16 8.33
N GLU A 78 -7.72 -5.96 8.62
CA GLU A 78 -7.92 -4.96 7.58
C GLU A 78 -6.54 -4.55 7.05
N ALA A 79 -6.33 -4.73 5.75
CA ALA A 79 -5.04 -4.53 5.12
C ALA A 79 -5.17 -3.78 3.80
N LEU A 80 -4.07 -3.18 3.38
CA LEU A 80 -3.92 -2.51 2.11
C LEU A 80 -2.89 -3.25 1.26
N GLN A 81 -3.28 -3.65 0.05
CA GLN A 81 -2.34 -4.10 -0.97
C GLN A 81 -1.99 -2.93 -1.88
N VAL A 82 -0.70 -2.63 -1.99
CA VAL A 82 -0.14 -1.49 -2.73
C VAL A 82 0.61 -2.01 -3.94
N THR A 83 0.18 -1.65 -5.15
CA THR A 83 0.95 -1.84 -6.38
C THR A 83 1.75 -0.58 -6.66
N TYR A 84 3.06 -0.69 -6.83
CA TYR A 84 3.95 0.46 -7.00
C TYR A 84 4.96 0.28 -8.14
N ASP A 85 5.45 1.40 -8.65
CA ASP A 85 6.56 1.48 -9.61
C ASP A 85 7.88 1.54 -8.83
N PRO A 86 8.72 0.47 -8.83
CA PRO A 86 9.96 0.44 -8.07
C PRO A 86 11.02 1.44 -8.55
N LYS A 87 10.82 2.04 -9.74
CA LYS A 87 11.68 3.10 -10.26
C LYS A 87 11.31 4.48 -9.71
N LYS A 88 10.13 4.63 -9.11
CA LYS A 88 9.62 5.90 -8.56
C LYS A 88 9.57 5.92 -7.05
N VAL A 89 9.26 4.78 -6.44
CA VAL A 89 9.22 4.62 -4.99
C VAL A 89 9.78 3.26 -4.61
N THR A 90 10.68 3.21 -3.63
CA THR A 90 11.26 1.95 -3.15
C THR A 90 10.39 1.33 -2.05
N TYR A 91 10.59 0.04 -1.77
CA TYR A 91 9.89 -0.64 -0.68
C TYR A 91 10.25 -0.03 0.69
N GLU A 92 11.49 0.41 0.90
CA GLU A 92 11.92 1.11 2.13
C GLU A 92 11.20 2.45 2.32
N GLN A 93 10.92 3.17 1.22
CA GLN A 93 10.12 4.39 1.29
C GLN A 93 8.67 4.09 1.67
N LEU A 94 8.08 3.01 1.14
CA LEU A 94 6.74 2.56 1.55
C LEU A 94 6.71 2.12 3.02
N LEU A 95 7.75 1.42 3.51
CA LEU A 95 7.91 1.11 4.93
C LEU A 95 8.01 2.38 5.78
N THR A 96 8.72 3.41 5.30
CA THR A 96 8.79 4.71 5.99
C THR A 96 7.39 5.33 6.10
N VAL A 97 6.63 5.38 5.01
CA VAL A 97 5.22 5.85 5.03
C VAL A 97 4.39 5.06 6.04
N PHE A 98 4.50 3.75 6.02
CA PHE A 98 3.77 2.86 6.93
C PHE A 98 4.07 3.18 8.40
N TRP A 99 5.35 3.14 8.82
CA TRP A 99 5.72 3.39 10.21
C TRP A 99 5.26 4.76 10.69
N HIS A 100 5.42 5.79 9.87
CA HIS A 100 5.09 7.17 10.24
C HIS A 100 3.59 7.51 10.09
N SER A 101 2.73 6.52 9.84
CA SER A 101 1.27 6.68 9.75
C SER A 101 0.48 5.85 10.75
N ILE A 102 1.17 5.08 11.63
CA ILE A 102 0.54 4.20 12.62
C ILE A 102 1.01 4.52 14.05
N ASP A 103 0.32 3.94 15.04
CA ASP A 103 0.83 3.77 16.41
C ASP A 103 1.48 2.39 16.54
N PRO A 104 2.82 2.29 16.47
CA PRO A 104 3.50 1.00 16.50
C PRO A 104 3.56 0.37 17.90
N PHE A 105 3.10 1.09 18.92
CA PHE A 105 3.07 0.64 20.31
C PHE A 105 1.76 0.00 20.72
N ASP A 106 0.72 0.13 19.90
CA ASP A 106 -0.60 -0.42 20.21
C ASP A 106 -0.72 -1.83 19.63
N SER A 107 -0.82 -2.82 20.51
CA SER A 107 -0.93 -4.24 20.16
C SER A 107 -2.37 -4.74 20.07
N GLY A 108 -3.36 -3.91 20.37
CA GLY A 108 -4.77 -4.34 20.44
C GLY A 108 -5.68 -3.60 19.45
N GLY A 109 -5.12 -2.99 18.44
CA GLY A 109 -5.82 -2.22 17.42
C GLY A 109 -5.09 -0.95 17.05
N GLN A 110 -5.80 0.02 16.50
CA GLN A 110 -5.23 1.31 16.13
C GLN A 110 -6.21 2.45 16.45
N PHE A 111 -5.77 3.39 17.27
CA PHE A 111 -6.54 4.58 17.64
C PHE A 111 -7.90 4.22 18.27
N CYS A 112 -9.02 4.59 17.64
CA CYS A 112 -10.35 4.26 18.14
C CYS A 112 -10.83 2.85 17.73
N ASP A 113 -10.17 2.20 16.79
CA ASP A 113 -10.54 0.87 16.29
C ASP A 113 -9.82 -0.20 17.10
N ARG A 114 -10.59 -1.13 17.69
CA ARG A 114 -10.06 -2.12 18.61
C ARG A 114 -10.33 -3.55 18.13
N GLY A 115 -9.39 -4.43 18.48
CA GLY A 115 -9.46 -5.86 18.19
C GLY A 115 -8.63 -6.30 16.99
N GLU A 116 -8.57 -7.61 16.81
CA GLU A 116 -7.75 -8.34 15.83
C GLU A 116 -7.76 -7.72 14.40
N PRO A 117 -8.90 -7.30 13.83
CA PRO A 117 -8.92 -6.74 12.48
C PRO A 117 -8.10 -5.45 12.33
N TYR A 118 -7.89 -4.73 13.41
CA TYR A 118 -7.26 -3.42 13.42
C TYR A 118 -5.83 -3.43 13.97
N GLU A 119 -5.29 -4.60 14.27
CA GLU A 119 -3.88 -4.74 14.64
C GLU A 119 -2.98 -4.48 13.45
N THR A 120 -1.76 -4.03 13.72
CA THR A 120 -0.79 -3.70 12.68
C THR A 120 0.04 -4.91 12.27
N ALA A 121 0.38 -5.01 10.98
CA ALA A 121 1.31 -6.02 10.45
C ALA A 121 1.96 -5.55 9.14
N VAL A 122 3.17 -6.03 8.86
CA VAL A 122 3.81 -5.95 7.55
C VAL A 122 3.82 -7.35 6.94
N PHE A 123 3.13 -7.54 5.81
CA PHE A 123 3.09 -8.82 5.09
C PHE A 123 4.09 -8.81 3.95
N VAL A 124 5.13 -9.65 4.03
CA VAL A 124 6.25 -9.67 3.08
C VAL A 124 6.06 -10.76 2.03
N HIS A 125 6.29 -10.42 0.77
CA HIS A 125 6.06 -11.30 -0.39
C HIS A 125 7.32 -12.09 -0.78
N ASP A 126 8.50 -11.67 -0.33
CA ASP A 126 9.78 -12.29 -0.60
C ASP A 126 10.80 -12.01 0.50
N GLU A 127 11.98 -12.63 0.41
CA GLU A 127 13.05 -12.47 1.40
C GLU A 127 13.72 -11.09 1.36
N GLU A 128 13.72 -10.40 0.22
CA GLU A 128 14.19 -9.02 0.11
C GLU A 128 13.30 -8.10 0.94
N GLN A 129 11.96 -8.21 0.76
CA GLN A 129 11.00 -7.46 1.57
C GLN A 129 11.12 -7.79 3.05
N ARG A 130 11.31 -9.08 3.42
CA ARG A 130 11.51 -9.47 4.80
C ARG A 130 12.70 -8.78 5.42
N LYS A 131 13.85 -8.85 4.77
CA LYS A 131 15.09 -8.21 5.24
C LYS A 131 14.91 -6.70 5.43
N LEU A 132 14.27 -6.03 4.47
CA LEU A 132 14.02 -4.59 4.52
C LEU A 132 13.01 -4.22 5.61
N ALA A 133 11.94 -4.99 5.76
CA ALA A 133 10.93 -4.78 6.80
C ALA A 133 11.51 -4.93 8.20
N GLU A 134 12.27 -5.99 8.47
CA GLU A 134 12.92 -6.20 9.76
C GLU A 134 13.96 -5.12 10.07
N ALA A 135 14.76 -4.72 9.08
CA ALA A 135 15.72 -3.64 9.24
C ALA A 135 15.04 -2.30 9.56
N SER A 136 13.94 -1.99 8.85
CA SER A 136 13.17 -0.77 9.08
C SER A 136 12.48 -0.76 10.44
N LYS A 137 11.95 -1.91 10.89
CA LYS A 137 11.39 -2.09 12.24
C LYS A 137 12.44 -1.83 13.31
N ALA A 138 13.64 -2.43 13.17
CA ALA A 138 14.75 -2.22 14.09
C ALA A 138 15.18 -0.74 14.14
N ALA A 139 15.24 -0.05 13.00
CA ALA A 139 15.54 1.38 12.94
C ALA A 139 14.47 2.22 13.64
N ALA A 140 13.18 1.92 13.42
CA ALA A 140 12.07 2.58 14.09
C ALA A 140 12.11 2.37 15.62
N MET A 141 12.34 1.13 16.08
CA MET A 141 12.53 0.82 17.52
C MET A 141 13.68 1.61 18.14
N LYS A 142 14.81 1.67 17.44
CA LYS A 142 15.98 2.44 17.90
C LYS A 142 15.66 3.93 18.00
N LYS A 143 14.97 4.49 17.00
CA LYS A 143 14.59 5.91 16.98
C LYS A 143 13.63 6.26 18.11
N LEU A 144 12.62 5.42 18.32
CA LEU A 144 11.55 5.66 19.31
C LEU A 144 11.94 5.25 20.73
N GLY A 145 13.04 4.51 20.91
CA GLY A 145 13.51 4.02 22.21
C GLY A 145 12.55 3.01 22.88
N GLN A 146 11.59 2.45 22.11
CA GLN A 146 10.51 1.62 22.61
C GLN A 146 10.30 0.37 21.74
N ARG A 147 9.76 -0.70 22.34
CA ARG A 147 9.39 -1.92 21.59
C ARG A 147 8.20 -1.65 20.67
N ILE A 148 8.31 -2.11 19.43
CA ILE A 148 7.24 -2.09 18.42
C ILE A 148 6.54 -3.46 18.42
N PHE A 149 5.21 -3.45 18.48
CA PHE A 149 4.41 -4.69 18.49
C PHE A 149 4.04 -5.20 17.10
N THR A 150 4.10 -4.35 16.07
CA THR A 150 3.82 -4.72 14.68
C THR A 150 4.67 -5.91 14.22
N PRO A 151 4.10 -7.08 13.88
CA PRO A 151 4.85 -8.21 13.36
C PRO A 151 5.23 -7.99 11.89
N VAL A 152 6.27 -8.75 11.45
CA VAL A 152 6.62 -8.94 10.04
C VAL A 152 6.33 -10.41 9.70
N GLU A 153 5.33 -10.63 8.86
CA GLU A 153 4.78 -11.95 8.55
C GLU A 153 4.90 -12.27 7.07
N ALA A 154 4.88 -13.56 6.70
CA ALA A 154 4.79 -13.95 5.31
C ALA A 154 3.42 -13.54 4.73
N ALA A 155 3.41 -13.03 3.51
CA ALA A 155 2.17 -12.70 2.82
C ALA A 155 1.28 -13.95 2.68
N ALA A 156 0.03 -13.82 3.08
CA ALA A 156 -1.01 -14.82 2.92
C ALA A 156 -1.98 -14.43 1.80
N LYS A 157 -2.98 -15.25 1.55
CA LYS A 157 -4.03 -14.95 0.57
C LYS A 157 -4.72 -13.62 0.92
N PHE A 158 -4.75 -12.72 -0.03
CA PHE A 158 -5.42 -11.44 0.09
C PHE A 158 -6.82 -11.51 -0.53
N TYR A 159 -7.79 -10.99 0.19
CA TYR A 159 -9.18 -10.92 -0.23
C TYR A 159 -9.57 -9.44 -0.35
N PRO A 160 -9.85 -8.93 -1.56
CA PRO A 160 -10.35 -7.56 -1.69
C PRO A 160 -11.61 -7.34 -0.85
N ALA A 161 -11.68 -6.20 -0.17
CA ALA A 161 -12.89 -5.79 0.52
C ALA A 161 -13.96 -5.37 -0.49
N GLU A 162 -15.19 -5.28 -0.02
CA GLU A 162 -16.36 -4.90 -0.80
C GLU A 162 -16.17 -3.51 -1.46
N ASP A 163 -16.73 -3.30 -2.63
CA ASP A 163 -16.52 -2.11 -3.47
C ASP A 163 -16.81 -0.79 -2.75
N TYR A 164 -17.75 -0.79 -1.79
CA TYR A 164 -18.06 0.42 -1.03
C TYR A 164 -16.95 0.83 -0.05
N HIS A 165 -15.98 -0.05 0.23
CA HIS A 165 -14.81 0.27 1.04
C HIS A 165 -13.66 0.86 0.22
N GLN A 166 -13.55 0.51 -1.06
CA GLN A 166 -12.49 1.02 -1.94
C GLN A 166 -12.67 2.53 -2.14
N ASP A 167 -11.59 3.30 -2.06
CA ASP A 167 -11.59 4.76 -2.20
C ASP A 167 -12.61 5.48 -1.28
N TYR A 168 -12.87 4.94 -0.09
CA TYR A 168 -13.90 5.48 0.79
C TYR A 168 -13.68 6.97 1.10
N TYR A 169 -12.43 7.39 1.22
CA TYR A 169 -12.07 8.78 1.50
C TYR A 169 -12.46 9.76 0.37
N THR A 170 -12.61 9.27 -0.88
CA THR A 170 -13.09 10.03 -2.03
C THR A 170 -14.60 9.90 -2.21
N LYS A 171 -15.18 8.70 -1.99
CA LYS A 171 -16.61 8.41 -2.13
C LYS A 171 -17.45 9.06 -1.02
N SER A 172 -16.89 9.17 0.19
CA SER A 172 -17.56 9.70 1.38
C SER A 172 -16.68 10.68 2.17
N PRO A 173 -16.22 11.79 1.56
CA PRO A 173 -15.14 12.62 2.11
C PRO A 173 -15.48 13.26 3.46
N LEU A 174 -16.72 13.68 3.67
CA LEU A 174 -17.14 14.30 4.94
C LEU A 174 -17.16 13.29 6.08
N ARG A 175 -17.73 12.10 5.83
CA ARG A 175 -17.78 11.01 6.81
C ARG A 175 -16.37 10.53 7.15
N TYR A 176 -15.52 10.34 6.14
CA TYR A 176 -14.12 9.95 6.33
C TYR A 176 -13.34 10.97 7.16
N LYS A 177 -13.44 12.26 6.82
CA LYS A 177 -12.74 13.34 7.57
C LYS A 177 -13.17 13.38 9.03
N TYR A 178 -14.49 13.28 9.28
CA TYR A 178 -15.03 13.25 10.64
C TYR A 178 -14.51 12.03 11.41
N TYR A 179 -14.61 10.83 10.81
CA TYR A 179 -14.12 9.59 11.40
C TYR A 179 -12.63 9.69 11.75
N ARG A 180 -11.77 10.08 10.79
CA ARG A 180 -10.32 10.17 11.01
C ARG A 180 -9.95 11.18 12.10
N TRP A 181 -10.66 12.30 12.15
CA TRP A 181 -10.49 13.30 13.19
C TRP A 181 -10.95 12.80 14.57
N ASN A 182 -12.15 12.23 14.65
CA ASN A 182 -12.73 11.74 15.91
C ASN A 182 -11.93 10.58 16.51
N CYS A 183 -11.33 9.73 15.68
CA CYS A 183 -10.43 8.66 16.14
C CYS A 183 -9.08 9.17 16.66
N GLY A 184 -8.76 10.45 16.52
CA GLY A 184 -7.50 11.02 17.02
C GLY A 184 -6.24 10.55 16.28
N ARG A 185 -6.37 9.86 15.13
CA ARG A 185 -5.23 9.27 14.42
C ARG A 185 -4.12 10.27 14.16
N ASN A 186 -4.46 11.42 13.57
CA ASN A 186 -3.46 12.43 13.22
C ASN A 186 -2.76 13.03 14.42
N GLN A 187 -3.48 13.21 15.54
CA GLN A 187 -2.90 13.69 16.79
C GLN A 187 -1.91 12.67 17.33
N ARG A 188 -2.34 11.40 17.46
CA ARG A 188 -1.51 10.34 18.04
C ARG A 188 -0.24 10.08 17.23
N VAL A 189 -0.34 10.07 15.90
CA VAL A 189 0.83 9.91 15.02
C VAL A 189 1.84 11.05 15.22
N ARG A 190 1.38 12.30 15.40
CA ARG A 190 2.26 13.42 15.71
C ARG A 190 2.89 13.32 17.10
N GLU A 191 2.17 12.83 18.10
CA GLU A 191 2.72 12.60 19.44
C GLU A 191 3.87 11.58 19.44
N ILE A 192 3.83 10.59 18.52
CA ILE A 192 4.85 9.56 18.41
C ILE A 192 6.04 10.00 17.55
N TRP A 193 5.77 10.68 16.43
CA TRP A 193 6.75 10.92 15.38
C TRP A 193 7.17 12.39 15.23
N ASP A 194 6.57 13.30 15.98
CA ASP A 194 6.80 14.76 15.90
C ASP A 194 6.79 15.25 14.44
N ASP A 195 7.86 15.92 14.02
CA ASP A 195 8.03 16.46 12.66
C ASP A 195 8.12 15.37 11.57
N ASP A 196 8.43 14.13 11.96
CA ASP A 196 8.44 12.99 11.02
C ASP A 196 7.05 12.34 10.84
N ALA A 197 6.00 12.83 11.51
CA ALA A 197 4.63 12.34 11.31
C ALA A 197 4.23 12.43 9.83
N TYR A 198 3.73 11.31 9.27
CA TYR A 198 3.37 11.20 7.85
C TYR A 198 4.53 11.41 6.85
N LYS A 199 5.75 11.12 7.27
CA LYS A 199 6.93 11.18 6.42
C LYS A 199 6.76 10.32 5.16
N GLY A 200 7.11 10.90 4.00
CA GLY A 200 6.94 10.26 2.70
C GLY A 200 5.57 10.48 2.05
N ILE A 201 4.61 11.08 2.78
CA ILE A 201 3.31 11.48 2.24
C ILE A 201 3.38 12.97 1.92
N PRO A 202 3.20 13.39 0.64
CA PRO A 202 3.20 14.81 0.30
C PRO A 202 2.13 15.58 1.09
N ALA A 203 2.51 16.73 1.63
CA ALA A 203 1.55 17.66 2.19
C ALA A 203 0.52 18.03 1.10
N LYS A 204 -0.76 18.13 1.46
CA LYS A 204 -1.73 18.70 0.52
C LYS A 204 -1.30 20.13 0.21
N GLY A 205 -0.98 20.38 -1.06
CA GLY A 205 -0.89 21.73 -1.60
C GLY A 205 -2.25 22.45 -1.52
#